data_f3a476aceb1a244e95da068cb3613a2f
#
_entry.id   f3a476aceb1a244e95da068cb3613a2f
#
_cell.length_a   1.000
_cell.length_b   1.000
_cell.length_c   1.000
_cell.angle_alpha   90.00
_cell.angle_beta   90.00
_cell.angle_gamma   90.00
#
_symmetry.space_group_name_H-M   'P 1'
#
loop_
_entity.id
_entity.type
_entity.pdbx_description
1 polymer ?
#
loop_
_entity_poly.entity_id
_entity_poly.type
_entity_poly.pdbx_seq_one_letter_code
_entity_poly.pdbx_strand_id
1 'polypeptide(L)'
;MNLLLADLHKFVGYSGGIEHVLSRMAFAMEEKGYHVSVVMADEKEGASFYPFPEDCHFYNLFHMPGMKPVRMGALGKGLREITRLFSKEGARNRNYKMLSAAAPQMEKVLALEKPDVIISFREPTGRLLLEGLGTKVPVISMLHNDPDEIFAHSPAGEKEALEKSARIQALMPSFIHKAGKYLRYDRFVYIPNAVSIPAFSARPGAPRKVHTITNVGRVTGRTKRQHLLVEAYGLLAKDFPDWQVNLWGDTYDKTYVTTLKGIIKKQGLENRVHLKGTTKDMASVWKETDIFAFPSHHEGFPLALTEAMGVGIPAVGYRSCPAVNELIHDGEDGYLTADGAAPFAEALRKLMEDGDKRTAFGNRAKENMKPFAPEVVWDEWDRLIREVAGAGD
;
A
#
# COMPACT_ATOMS: atom_id res chain seq x y z
N MET A 1 25.68 -8.94 -6.36
CA MET A 1 24.71 -8.56 -7.41
C MET A 1 24.21 -7.14 -7.18
N ASN A 2 24.13 -6.33 -8.25
CA ASN A 2 23.66 -4.95 -8.20
C ASN A 2 22.15 -4.92 -8.47
N LEU A 3 21.39 -4.40 -7.55
CA LEU A 3 19.93 -4.32 -7.63
C LEU A 3 19.50 -2.85 -7.64
N LEU A 4 18.74 -2.45 -8.67
CA LEU A 4 18.17 -1.11 -8.76
C LEU A 4 16.68 -1.14 -8.44
N LEU A 5 16.28 -0.45 -7.37
CA LEU A 5 14.88 -0.24 -7.01
C LEU A 5 14.42 1.10 -7.59
N ALA A 6 13.44 1.07 -8.50
CA ALA A 6 13.02 2.25 -9.25
C ALA A 6 11.54 2.59 -8.98
N ASP A 7 11.30 3.75 -8.35
CA ASP A 7 9.97 4.36 -8.19
C ASP A 7 10.01 5.84 -8.59
N LEU A 8 9.73 6.14 -9.86
CA LEU A 8 9.78 7.52 -10.36
C LEU A 8 8.56 8.33 -9.89
N HIS A 9 8.47 8.48 -8.58
CA HIS A 9 7.43 9.23 -7.88
C HIS A 9 8.05 10.13 -6.81
N LYS A 10 7.24 11.06 -6.28
CA LYS A 10 7.64 11.91 -5.15
C LYS A 10 7.89 11.10 -3.89
N PHE A 11 8.89 11.51 -3.11
CA PHE A 11 9.30 10.82 -1.88
C PHE A 11 9.56 11.77 -0.70
N VAL A 12 9.86 13.03 -0.96
CA VAL A 12 10.18 14.02 0.07
C VAL A 12 8.97 14.31 0.93
N GLY A 13 9.02 13.85 2.19
CA GLY A 13 7.92 13.98 3.16
C GLY A 13 6.65 13.20 2.79
N TYR A 14 6.76 12.20 1.90
CA TYR A 14 5.63 11.38 1.46
C TYR A 14 5.65 10.00 2.14
N SER A 15 4.59 9.68 2.90
CA SER A 15 4.44 8.47 3.70
C SER A 15 3.46 7.47 3.05
N GLY A 16 3.71 7.09 1.79
CA GLY A 16 2.88 6.13 1.06
C GLY A 16 3.22 4.67 1.37
N GLY A 17 2.31 3.74 1.06
CA GLY A 17 2.54 2.31 1.24
C GLY A 17 3.62 1.75 0.31
N ILE A 18 3.69 2.24 -0.94
CA ILE A 18 4.71 1.81 -1.91
C ILE A 18 6.10 2.22 -1.43
N GLU A 19 6.26 3.47 -0.97
CA GLU A 19 7.51 4.00 -0.45
C GLU A 19 7.96 3.25 0.82
N HIS A 20 7.00 2.80 1.64
CA HIS A 20 7.30 1.93 2.78
C HIS A 20 7.83 0.56 2.34
N VAL A 21 7.16 -0.09 1.38
CA VAL A 21 7.61 -1.38 0.82
C VAL A 21 8.99 -1.26 0.18
N LEU A 22 9.23 -0.19 -0.59
CA LEU A 22 10.53 0.07 -1.23
C LEU A 22 11.65 0.21 -0.20
N SER A 23 11.43 1.00 0.85
CA SER A 23 12.38 1.13 1.97
C SER A 23 12.69 -0.22 2.63
N ARG A 24 11.67 -1.01 2.95
CA ARG A 24 11.83 -2.33 3.59
C ARG A 24 12.56 -3.32 2.67
N MET A 25 12.25 -3.30 1.38
CA MET A 25 12.94 -4.14 0.39
C MET A 25 14.43 -3.76 0.29
N ALA A 26 14.77 -2.47 0.34
CA ALA A 26 16.17 -2.04 0.31
C ALA A 26 16.97 -2.64 1.46
N PHE A 27 16.48 -2.55 2.71
CA PHE A 27 17.12 -3.17 3.86
C PHE A 27 17.23 -4.70 3.72
N ALA A 28 16.14 -5.36 3.35
CA ALA A 28 16.11 -6.81 3.25
C ALA A 28 17.05 -7.35 2.16
N MET A 29 17.18 -6.66 1.03
CA MET A 29 18.07 -7.09 -0.04
C MET A 29 19.54 -6.81 0.29
N GLU A 30 19.86 -5.72 1.00
CA GLU A 30 21.22 -5.54 1.54
C GLU A 30 21.62 -6.64 2.53
N GLU A 31 20.74 -7.01 3.46
CA GLU A 31 20.95 -8.12 4.39
C GLU A 31 21.23 -9.44 3.66
N LYS A 32 20.69 -9.62 2.44
CA LYS A 32 20.94 -10.76 1.56
C LYS A 32 22.20 -10.60 0.68
N GLY A 33 22.95 -9.52 0.86
CA GLY A 33 24.24 -9.29 0.19
C GLY A 33 24.13 -8.66 -1.21
N TYR A 34 22.99 -8.03 -1.53
CA TYR A 34 22.88 -7.21 -2.74
C TYR A 34 23.51 -5.82 -2.52
N HIS A 35 24.13 -5.29 -3.57
CA HIS A 35 24.41 -3.85 -3.63
C HIS A 35 23.16 -3.14 -4.14
N VAL A 36 22.46 -2.44 -3.25
CA VAL A 36 21.17 -1.81 -3.55
C VAL A 36 21.33 -0.36 -3.90
N SER A 37 20.72 0.05 -5.01
CA SER A 37 20.58 1.46 -5.40
C SER A 37 19.10 1.79 -5.52
N VAL A 38 18.71 3.01 -5.17
CA VAL A 38 17.34 3.49 -5.23
C VAL A 38 17.25 4.71 -6.15
N VAL A 39 16.28 4.71 -7.05
CA VAL A 39 16.01 5.87 -7.90
C VAL A 39 14.55 6.31 -7.77
N MET A 40 14.37 7.59 -7.50
CA MET A 40 13.07 8.25 -7.37
C MET A 40 13.03 9.56 -8.16
N ALA A 41 11.87 10.21 -8.23
CA ALA A 41 11.70 11.47 -8.96
C ALA A 41 10.81 12.44 -8.19
N ASP A 42 11.41 13.45 -7.57
CA ASP A 42 10.66 14.49 -6.85
C ASP A 42 11.14 15.88 -7.30
N GLU A 43 10.17 16.79 -7.49
CA GLU A 43 10.50 18.21 -7.75
C GLU A 43 11.08 18.92 -6.52
N LYS A 44 10.91 18.33 -5.31
CA LYS A 44 11.50 18.81 -4.06
C LYS A 44 12.84 18.16 -3.81
N GLU A 45 13.74 18.91 -3.22
CA GLU A 45 14.97 18.41 -2.61
C GLU A 45 14.70 18.07 -1.14
N GLY A 46 15.38 17.06 -0.61
CA GLY A 46 15.23 16.65 0.78
C GLY A 46 15.33 15.14 0.97
N ALA A 47 15.23 14.73 2.23
CA ALA A 47 15.28 13.33 2.60
C ALA A 47 13.95 12.61 2.36
N SER A 48 14.01 11.31 2.16
CA SER A 48 12.87 10.42 2.19
C SER A 48 12.19 10.42 3.57
N PHE A 49 10.86 10.18 3.58
CA PHE A 49 10.13 9.98 4.84
C PHE A 49 10.56 8.69 5.54
N TYR A 50 10.75 7.60 4.78
CA TYR A 50 11.25 6.34 5.29
C TYR A 50 12.78 6.28 5.19
N PRO A 51 13.48 5.63 6.16
CA PRO A 51 14.91 5.46 6.11
C PRO A 51 15.31 4.50 4.98
N PHE A 52 16.57 4.61 4.56
CA PHE A 52 17.25 3.66 3.67
C PHE A 52 18.56 3.22 4.33
N PRO A 53 19.12 2.06 3.94
CA PRO A 53 20.44 1.65 4.40
C PRO A 53 21.51 2.70 4.13
N GLU A 54 22.55 2.75 4.97
CA GLU A 54 23.61 3.77 4.85
C GLU A 54 24.43 3.60 3.57
N ASP A 55 24.66 2.37 3.12
CA ASP A 55 25.42 2.06 1.92
C ASP A 55 24.56 2.12 0.64
N CYS A 56 23.27 2.38 0.75
CA CYS A 56 22.34 2.47 -0.37
C CYS A 56 22.58 3.76 -1.17
N HIS A 57 22.91 3.64 -2.45
CA HIS A 57 22.97 4.77 -3.35
C HIS A 57 21.57 5.30 -3.67
N PHE A 58 21.29 6.55 -3.33
CA PHE A 58 19.97 7.15 -3.49
C PHE A 58 19.98 8.31 -4.49
N TYR A 59 19.19 8.22 -5.55
CA TYR A 59 19.11 9.18 -6.64
C TYR A 59 17.75 9.86 -6.73
N ASN A 60 17.72 11.19 -6.75
CA ASN A 60 16.57 11.94 -7.22
C ASN A 60 16.82 12.37 -8.68
N LEU A 61 16.14 11.74 -9.64
CA LEU A 61 16.37 12.04 -11.07
C LEU A 61 16.11 13.51 -11.44
N PHE A 62 15.22 14.18 -10.73
CA PHE A 62 14.91 15.57 -11.02
C PHE A 62 15.99 16.55 -10.51
N HIS A 63 16.91 16.08 -9.66
CA HIS A 63 17.97 16.86 -9.03
C HIS A 63 19.36 16.16 -9.11
N MET A 64 19.65 15.50 -10.24
CA MET A 64 20.92 14.83 -10.44
C MET A 64 22.08 15.83 -10.48
N PRO A 65 23.17 15.62 -9.69
CA PRO A 65 24.34 16.49 -9.69
C PRO A 65 24.97 16.65 -11.07
N GLY A 66 25.24 17.89 -11.45
CA GLY A 66 25.85 18.22 -12.75
C GLY A 66 24.91 18.12 -13.96
N MET A 67 23.62 17.92 -13.75
CA MET A 67 22.60 17.89 -14.80
C MET A 67 21.53 18.97 -14.58
N LYS A 68 20.84 19.36 -15.66
CA LYS A 68 19.74 20.33 -15.54
C LYS A 68 18.57 19.69 -14.76
N PRO A 69 18.01 20.37 -13.74
CA PRO A 69 16.85 19.87 -13.02
C PRO A 69 15.64 19.69 -13.95
N VAL A 70 14.93 18.57 -13.77
CA VAL A 70 13.67 18.30 -14.50
C VAL A 70 12.52 18.88 -13.69
N ARG A 71 11.77 19.82 -14.29
CA ARG A 71 10.62 20.48 -13.65
C ARG A 71 9.49 20.66 -14.64
N MET A 72 8.27 20.43 -14.18
CA MET A 72 7.09 20.79 -14.95
C MET A 72 6.78 22.28 -14.73
N GLY A 73 6.84 23.07 -15.80
CA GLY A 73 6.44 24.48 -15.73
C GLY A 73 4.98 24.69 -15.31
N ALA A 74 4.65 25.88 -14.82
CA ALA A 74 3.30 26.21 -14.33
C ALA A 74 2.20 25.93 -15.39
N LEU A 75 2.45 26.27 -16.65
CA LEU A 75 1.54 25.97 -17.76
C LEU A 75 1.32 24.45 -17.94
N GLY A 76 2.40 23.65 -17.84
CA GLY A 76 2.31 22.20 -17.92
C GLY A 76 1.46 21.61 -16.78
N LYS A 77 1.64 22.12 -15.54
CA LYS A 77 0.84 21.75 -14.38
C LYS A 77 -0.64 22.11 -14.57
N GLY A 78 -0.94 23.32 -15.02
CA GLY A 78 -2.31 23.75 -15.31
C GLY A 78 -2.98 22.88 -16.39
N LEU A 79 -2.31 22.65 -17.51
CA LEU A 79 -2.80 21.80 -18.58
C LEU A 79 -3.02 20.34 -18.13
N ARG A 80 -2.18 19.82 -17.24
CA ARG A 80 -2.36 18.48 -16.64
C ARG A 80 -3.64 18.39 -15.83
N GLU A 81 -3.89 19.37 -14.96
CA GLU A 81 -5.11 19.39 -14.13
C GLU A 81 -6.38 19.56 -14.99
N ILE A 82 -6.34 20.42 -16.00
CA ILE A 82 -7.44 20.53 -16.98
C ILE A 82 -7.67 19.20 -17.71
N THR A 83 -6.59 18.57 -18.21
CA THR A 83 -6.70 17.26 -18.88
C THR A 83 -7.29 16.19 -17.96
N ARG A 84 -6.95 16.23 -16.66
CA ARG A 84 -7.45 15.27 -15.64
C ARG A 84 -8.97 15.34 -15.47
N LEU A 85 -9.58 16.51 -15.67
CA LEU A 85 -11.04 16.67 -15.60
C LEU A 85 -11.76 15.94 -16.74
N PHE A 86 -11.11 15.82 -17.92
CA PHE A 86 -11.69 15.21 -19.10
C PHE A 86 -11.18 13.80 -19.41
N SER A 87 -9.93 13.50 -19.04
CA SER A 87 -9.30 12.21 -19.31
C SER A 87 -8.20 11.89 -18.31
N LYS A 88 -8.44 10.87 -17.49
CA LYS A 88 -7.41 10.35 -16.57
C LYS A 88 -6.22 9.77 -17.32
N GLU A 89 -6.45 9.06 -18.42
CA GLU A 89 -5.42 8.54 -19.32
C GLU A 89 -4.58 9.67 -19.91
N GLY A 90 -5.22 10.73 -20.39
CA GLY A 90 -4.53 11.91 -20.91
C GLY A 90 -3.65 12.58 -19.85
N ALA A 91 -4.09 12.64 -18.59
CA ALA A 91 -3.28 13.16 -17.49
C ALA A 91 -2.09 12.24 -17.16
N ARG A 92 -2.25 10.92 -17.23
CA ARG A 92 -1.14 9.95 -17.09
C ARG A 92 -0.10 10.11 -18.20
N ASN A 93 -0.52 10.26 -19.44
CA ASN A 93 0.39 10.54 -20.56
C ASN A 93 1.18 11.85 -20.39
N ARG A 94 0.57 12.92 -19.85
CA ARG A 94 1.29 14.17 -19.53
C ARG A 94 2.30 13.99 -18.40
N ASN A 95 1.97 13.22 -17.38
CA ASN A 95 2.94 12.86 -16.33
C ASN A 95 4.10 12.06 -16.92
N TYR A 96 3.82 11.08 -17.76
CA TYR A 96 4.87 10.32 -18.44
C TYR A 96 5.79 11.20 -19.30
N LYS A 97 5.25 12.18 -20.02
CA LYS A 97 6.05 13.16 -20.77
C LYS A 97 7.04 13.93 -19.89
N MET A 98 6.67 14.22 -18.64
CA MET A 98 7.59 14.83 -17.68
C MET A 98 8.66 13.82 -17.23
N LEU A 99 8.27 12.59 -16.92
CA LEU A 99 9.22 11.54 -16.55
C LEU A 99 10.18 11.22 -17.68
N SER A 100 9.73 11.17 -18.93
CA SER A 100 10.58 10.91 -20.09
C SER A 100 11.65 12.01 -20.31
N ALA A 101 11.43 13.22 -19.82
CA ALA A 101 12.46 14.27 -19.82
C ALA A 101 13.63 13.96 -18.88
N ALA A 102 13.47 13.01 -17.95
CA ALA A 102 14.54 12.55 -17.06
C ALA A 102 15.26 11.29 -17.61
N ALA A 103 15.00 10.91 -18.86
CA ALA A 103 15.68 9.77 -19.49
C ALA A 103 17.21 9.87 -19.46
N PRO A 104 17.86 11.03 -19.79
CA PRO A 104 19.32 11.14 -19.69
C PRO A 104 19.86 10.95 -18.27
N GLN A 105 19.11 11.36 -17.24
CA GLN A 105 19.47 11.15 -15.84
C GLN A 105 19.40 9.66 -15.50
N MET A 106 18.37 8.97 -15.95
CA MET A 106 18.21 7.54 -15.74
C MET A 106 19.29 6.73 -16.46
N GLU A 107 19.65 7.09 -17.70
CA GLU A 107 20.79 6.48 -18.42
C GLU A 107 22.10 6.63 -17.62
N LYS A 108 22.34 7.81 -17.04
CA LYS A 108 23.51 8.03 -16.19
C LYS A 108 23.49 7.13 -14.95
N VAL A 109 22.34 6.95 -14.29
CA VAL A 109 22.23 6.03 -13.14
C VAL A 109 22.52 4.60 -13.59
N LEU A 110 21.92 4.13 -14.70
CA LEU A 110 22.18 2.79 -15.23
C LEU A 110 23.67 2.57 -15.56
N ALA A 111 24.35 3.57 -16.11
CA ALA A 111 25.77 3.49 -16.43
C ALA A 111 26.66 3.46 -15.18
N LEU A 112 26.27 4.15 -14.10
CA LEU A 112 27.01 4.19 -12.82
C LEU A 112 26.82 2.90 -12.05
N GLU A 113 25.57 2.48 -11.84
CA GLU A 113 25.21 1.38 -10.96
C GLU A 113 25.34 0.00 -11.62
N LYS A 114 25.25 -0.06 -12.95
CA LYS A 114 25.31 -1.31 -13.74
C LYS A 114 24.48 -2.43 -13.12
N PRO A 115 23.17 -2.20 -12.94
CA PRO A 115 22.32 -3.18 -12.25
C PRO A 115 22.22 -4.48 -13.03
N ASP A 116 22.24 -5.61 -12.31
CA ASP A 116 21.96 -6.93 -12.86
C ASP A 116 20.45 -7.14 -13.05
N VAL A 117 19.64 -6.52 -12.16
CA VAL A 117 18.16 -6.55 -12.21
C VAL A 117 17.63 -5.18 -11.76
N ILE A 118 16.51 -4.77 -12.37
CA ILE A 118 15.75 -3.57 -11.96
C ILE A 118 14.38 -4.00 -11.48
N ILE A 119 13.95 -3.52 -10.30
CA ILE A 119 12.57 -3.66 -9.82
C ILE A 119 11.86 -2.33 -10.04
N SER A 120 10.81 -2.34 -10.86
CA SER A 120 9.99 -1.17 -11.16
C SER A 120 8.72 -1.18 -10.30
N PHE A 121 8.59 -0.18 -9.44
CA PHE A 121 7.48 -0.08 -8.49
C PHE A 121 6.20 0.53 -9.08
N ARG A 122 6.25 1.10 -10.29
CA ARG A 122 5.08 1.69 -10.94
C ARG A 122 5.12 1.53 -12.45
N GLU A 123 3.95 1.48 -13.07
CA GLU A 123 3.79 1.31 -14.51
C GLU A 123 4.50 2.42 -15.34
N PRO A 124 4.43 3.73 -14.97
CA PRO A 124 5.18 4.77 -15.69
C PRO A 124 6.70 4.62 -15.59
N THR A 125 7.21 4.07 -14.49
CA THR A 125 8.64 3.76 -14.31
C THR A 125 9.06 2.64 -15.25
N GLY A 126 8.31 1.54 -15.28
CA GLY A 126 8.52 0.43 -16.22
C GLY A 126 8.45 0.90 -17.67
N ARG A 127 7.53 1.80 -18.01
CA ARG A 127 7.43 2.40 -19.35
C ARG A 127 8.68 3.19 -19.73
N LEU A 128 9.21 4.01 -18.82
CA LEU A 128 10.45 4.75 -19.10
C LEU A 128 11.62 3.80 -19.36
N LEU A 129 11.77 2.76 -18.55
CA LEU A 129 12.86 1.78 -18.66
C LEU A 129 12.77 0.95 -19.95
N LEU A 130 11.59 0.37 -20.20
CA LEU A 130 11.41 -0.66 -21.24
C LEU A 130 11.07 -0.08 -22.63
N GLU A 131 10.34 1.03 -22.69
CA GLU A 131 10.00 1.71 -23.95
C GLU A 131 10.85 2.96 -24.18
N GLY A 132 10.97 3.82 -23.18
CA GLY A 132 11.69 5.09 -23.32
C GLY A 132 13.17 4.90 -23.56
N LEU A 133 13.82 4.05 -22.77
CA LEU A 133 15.27 3.77 -22.85
C LEU A 133 15.58 2.46 -23.59
N GLY A 134 14.64 1.54 -23.67
CA GLY A 134 14.86 0.22 -24.27
C GLY A 134 15.97 -0.57 -23.56
N THR A 135 16.06 -0.46 -22.23
CA THR A 135 17.11 -1.14 -21.43
C THR A 135 17.12 -2.64 -21.70
N LYS A 136 18.34 -3.20 -21.71
CA LYS A 136 18.56 -4.66 -21.82
C LYS A 136 18.67 -5.33 -20.46
N VAL A 137 18.79 -4.54 -19.40
CA VAL A 137 18.76 -5.06 -18.02
C VAL A 137 17.35 -5.62 -17.77
N PRO A 138 17.22 -6.84 -17.23
CA PRO A 138 15.93 -7.42 -16.93
C PRO A 138 15.17 -6.59 -15.90
N VAL A 139 13.87 -6.33 -16.17
CA VAL A 139 13.00 -5.55 -15.29
C VAL A 139 11.91 -6.45 -14.72
N ILE A 140 11.78 -6.46 -13.41
CA ILE A 140 10.63 -7.01 -12.69
C ILE A 140 9.68 -5.85 -12.41
N SER A 141 8.47 -5.88 -12.95
CA SER A 141 7.45 -4.86 -12.71
C SER A 141 6.47 -5.28 -11.62
N MET A 142 6.17 -4.39 -10.69
CA MET A 142 5.24 -4.64 -9.59
C MET A 142 3.86 -4.03 -9.88
N LEU A 143 2.79 -4.77 -9.56
CA LEU A 143 1.42 -4.28 -9.54
C LEU A 143 0.96 -4.04 -8.11
N HIS A 144 0.97 -2.78 -7.67
CA HIS A 144 0.66 -2.40 -6.28
C HIS A 144 -0.84 -2.20 -5.98
N ASN A 145 -1.71 -2.33 -6.98
CA ASN A 145 -3.16 -2.21 -6.82
C ASN A 145 -3.90 -3.27 -7.63
N ASP A 146 -5.21 -3.35 -7.42
CA ASP A 146 -6.08 -4.20 -8.23
C ASP A 146 -5.93 -3.85 -9.73
N PRO A 147 -5.70 -4.82 -10.61
CA PRO A 147 -5.52 -4.60 -12.03
C PRO A 147 -6.70 -3.90 -12.72
N ASP A 148 -7.94 -4.13 -12.28
CA ASP A 148 -9.10 -3.44 -12.84
C ASP A 148 -9.00 -1.91 -12.60
N GLU A 149 -8.49 -1.48 -11.43
CA GLU A 149 -8.25 -0.05 -11.13
C GLU A 149 -7.01 0.48 -11.87
N ILE A 150 -5.92 -0.31 -11.94
CA ILE A 150 -4.71 0.09 -12.66
C ILE A 150 -5.03 0.33 -14.13
N PHE A 151 -5.63 -0.67 -14.80
CA PHE A 151 -5.78 -0.70 -16.24
C PHE A 151 -7.00 0.05 -16.77
N ALA A 152 -7.97 0.42 -15.92
CA ALA A 152 -9.12 1.24 -16.29
C ALA A 152 -8.72 2.56 -17.01
N HIS A 153 -7.53 3.08 -16.69
CA HIS A 153 -7.05 4.36 -17.19
C HIS A 153 -5.57 4.35 -17.60
N SER A 154 -4.98 3.15 -17.78
CA SER A 154 -3.59 3.02 -18.23
C SER A 154 -3.48 3.30 -19.73
N PRO A 155 -2.56 4.20 -20.13
CA PRO A 155 -2.18 4.35 -21.52
C PRO A 155 -1.65 3.03 -22.13
N ALA A 156 -1.84 2.85 -23.43
CA ALA A 156 -1.37 1.66 -24.14
C ALA A 156 0.13 1.38 -23.90
N GLY A 157 0.99 2.39 -23.96
CA GLY A 157 2.42 2.23 -23.72
C GLY A 157 2.80 1.75 -22.31
N GLU A 158 1.95 1.94 -21.28
CA GLU A 158 2.20 1.32 -19.96
C GLU A 158 1.94 -0.19 -20.00
N LYS A 159 0.89 -0.63 -20.72
CA LYS A 159 0.57 -2.05 -20.90
C LYS A 159 1.64 -2.76 -21.74
N GLU A 160 2.04 -2.15 -22.86
CA GLU A 160 3.08 -2.65 -23.74
C GLU A 160 4.44 -2.79 -23.03
N ALA A 161 4.76 -1.82 -22.14
CA ALA A 161 5.96 -1.90 -21.31
C ALA A 161 5.90 -3.08 -20.33
N LEU A 162 4.75 -3.29 -19.67
CA LEU A 162 4.56 -4.41 -18.76
C LEU A 162 4.74 -5.76 -19.48
N GLU A 163 4.26 -5.89 -20.72
CA GLU A 163 4.43 -7.12 -21.53
C GLU A 163 5.90 -7.39 -21.90
N LYS A 164 6.79 -6.39 -21.83
CA LYS A 164 8.24 -6.53 -22.03
C LYS A 164 9.01 -6.85 -20.76
N SER A 165 8.37 -6.83 -19.59
CA SER A 165 9.00 -7.13 -18.31
C SER A 165 9.51 -8.59 -18.27
N ALA A 166 10.60 -8.84 -17.58
CA ALA A 166 11.10 -10.19 -17.33
C ALA A 166 10.10 -11.00 -16.48
N ARG A 167 9.51 -10.35 -15.48
CA ARG A 167 8.41 -10.87 -14.65
C ARG A 167 7.48 -9.72 -14.26
N ILE A 168 6.21 -10.03 -14.01
CA ILE A 168 5.25 -9.10 -13.40
C ILE A 168 4.83 -9.68 -12.06
N GLN A 169 5.18 -9.01 -10.98
CA GLN A 169 4.76 -9.37 -9.65
C GLN A 169 3.36 -8.81 -9.34
N ALA A 170 2.52 -9.63 -8.74
CA ALA A 170 1.18 -9.26 -8.25
C ALA A 170 1.06 -9.58 -6.77
N LEU A 171 0.35 -8.71 -6.04
CA LEU A 171 0.23 -8.78 -4.57
C LEU A 171 -0.80 -9.82 -4.09
N MET A 172 -1.72 -10.23 -4.97
CA MET A 172 -2.78 -11.20 -4.64
C MET A 172 -2.94 -12.19 -5.79
N PRO A 173 -3.27 -13.47 -5.51
CA PRO A 173 -3.54 -14.47 -6.56
C PRO A 173 -4.64 -14.03 -7.55
N SER A 174 -5.73 -13.42 -7.06
CA SER A 174 -6.81 -12.90 -7.90
C SER A 174 -6.35 -11.80 -8.86
N PHE A 175 -5.29 -11.06 -8.49
CA PHE A 175 -4.75 -9.98 -9.33
C PHE A 175 -4.07 -10.52 -10.59
N ILE A 176 -3.45 -11.70 -10.52
CA ILE A 176 -2.91 -12.38 -11.70
C ILE A 176 -4.04 -12.68 -12.70
N HIS A 177 -5.14 -13.27 -12.20
CA HIS A 177 -6.30 -13.57 -13.05
C HIS A 177 -6.92 -12.31 -13.67
N LYS A 178 -7.06 -11.23 -12.89
CA LYS A 178 -7.57 -9.94 -13.36
C LYS A 178 -6.63 -9.31 -14.39
N ALA A 179 -5.31 -9.31 -14.13
CA ALA A 179 -4.32 -8.74 -15.05
C ALA A 179 -4.32 -9.43 -16.43
N GLY A 180 -4.56 -10.74 -16.46
CA GLY A 180 -4.69 -11.52 -17.71
C GLY A 180 -5.82 -11.07 -18.64
N LYS A 181 -6.79 -10.25 -18.18
CA LYS A 181 -7.80 -9.63 -19.04
C LYS A 181 -7.25 -8.47 -19.86
N TYR A 182 -6.16 -7.85 -19.41
CA TYR A 182 -5.60 -6.62 -19.95
C TYR A 182 -4.27 -6.82 -20.66
N LEU A 183 -3.52 -7.83 -20.25
CA LEU A 183 -2.15 -8.11 -20.71
C LEU A 183 -2.09 -9.49 -21.35
N ARG A 184 -1.42 -9.58 -22.51
CA ARG A 184 -1.03 -10.84 -23.14
C ARG A 184 0.31 -11.30 -22.58
N TYR A 185 0.28 -11.81 -21.34
CA TYR A 185 1.49 -12.11 -20.62
C TYR A 185 1.28 -13.31 -19.70
N ASP A 186 2.25 -14.23 -19.67
CA ASP A 186 2.17 -15.52 -18.97
C ASP A 186 3.19 -15.68 -17.83
N ARG A 187 4.07 -14.67 -17.63
CA ARG A 187 5.14 -14.72 -16.64
C ARG A 187 4.84 -13.93 -15.38
N PHE A 188 3.61 -14.03 -14.91
CA PHE A 188 3.20 -13.47 -13.61
C PHE A 188 3.77 -14.29 -12.46
N VAL A 189 4.09 -13.60 -11.37
CA VAL A 189 4.47 -14.20 -10.10
C VAL A 189 3.64 -13.60 -8.97
N TYR A 190 3.21 -14.43 -8.04
CA TYR A 190 2.58 -13.99 -6.80
C TYR A 190 3.65 -13.86 -5.73
N ILE A 191 3.90 -12.65 -5.26
CA ILE A 191 4.70 -12.37 -4.07
C ILE A 191 3.98 -11.24 -3.33
N PRO A 192 3.46 -11.49 -2.11
CA PRO A 192 2.78 -10.46 -1.32
C PRO A 192 3.77 -9.43 -0.75
N ASN A 193 3.26 -8.39 -0.12
CA ASN A 193 4.11 -7.53 0.69
C ASN A 193 4.48 -8.22 2.00
N ALA A 194 5.72 -8.05 2.43
CA ALA A 194 6.18 -8.48 3.74
C ALA A 194 5.51 -7.68 4.85
N VAL A 195 5.00 -8.36 5.86
CA VAL A 195 4.30 -7.78 7.00
C VAL A 195 5.19 -7.83 8.23
N SER A 196 5.62 -6.66 8.70
CA SER A 196 6.38 -6.56 9.95
C SER A 196 5.46 -6.74 11.15
N ILE A 197 5.51 -7.91 11.77
CA ILE A 197 4.71 -8.25 12.94
C ILE A 197 5.56 -7.96 14.19
N PRO A 198 5.13 -7.04 15.07
CA PRO A 198 5.81 -6.81 16.36
C PRO A 198 5.89 -8.08 17.22
N ALA A 199 6.94 -8.20 18.03
CA ALA A 199 7.19 -9.38 18.87
C ALA A 199 6.22 -9.54 20.06
N PHE A 200 5.02 -8.97 20.01
CA PHE A 200 3.98 -9.16 21.02
C PHE A 200 2.71 -9.72 20.41
N SER A 201 1.83 -10.28 21.23
CA SER A 201 0.47 -10.64 20.83
C SER A 201 -0.54 -9.69 21.49
N ALA A 202 -1.47 -9.18 20.70
CA ALA A 202 -2.62 -8.45 21.20
C ALA A 202 -3.50 -9.38 22.07
N ARG A 203 -4.30 -8.78 22.95
CA ARG A 203 -5.24 -9.50 23.81
C ARG A 203 -6.66 -8.94 23.61
N PRO A 204 -7.27 -9.15 22.44
CA PRO A 204 -8.54 -8.52 22.08
C PRO A 204 -9.72 -8.98 22.93
N GLY A 205 -9.62 -10.15 23.59
CA GLY A 205 -10.65 -10.67 24.51
C GLY A 205 -10.43 -10.29 25.96
N ALA A 206 -9.31 -9.62 26.31
CA ALA A 206 -9.03 -9.28 27.70
C ALA A 206 -10.05 -8.27 28.27
N PRO A 207 -10.47 -8.40 29.53
CA PRO A 207 -11.31 -7.40 30.17
C PRO A 207 -10.65 -6.02 30.18
N ARG A 208 -11.39 -5.00 29.74
CA ARG A 208 -10.94 -3.60 29.71
C ARG A 208 -12.03 -2.68 30.26
N LYS A 209 -11.62 -1.56 30.84
CA LYS A 209 -12.56 -0.50 31.21
C LYS A 209 -13.21 0.14 29.97
N VAL A 210 -12.46 0.27 28.88
CA VAL A 210 -12.92 0.76 27.60
C VAL A 210 -12.30 -0.11 26.51
N HIS A 211 -13.14 -0.70 25.67
CA HIS A 211 -12.78 -1.47 24.50
C HIS A 211 -12.62 -0.55 23.27
N THR A 212 -11.75 -0.94 22.34
CA THR A 212 -11.41 -0.07 21.20
C THR A 212 -11.57 -0.79 19.86
N ILE A 213 -12.39 -0.20 19.00
CA ILE A 213 -12.41 -0.48 17.57
C ILE A 213 -11.41 0.48 16.90
N THR A 214 -10.46 -0.05 16.17
CA THR A 214 -9.44 0.76 15.49
C THR A 214 -9.58 0.69 13.98
N ASN A 215 -9.42 1.83 13.32
CA ASN A 215 -9.18 1.94 11.89
C ASN A 215 -7.85 2.69 11.67
N VAL A 216 -7.02 2.19 10.75
CA VAL A 216 -5.75 2.83 10.37
C VAL A 216 -5.72 3.05 8.87
N GLY A 217 -5.51 4.28 8.46
CA GLY A 217 -5.38 4.68 7.06
C GLY A 217 -5.67 6.16 6.87
N ARG A 218 -5.22 6.73 5.75
CA ARG A 218 -5.53 8.12 5.41
C ARG A 218 -7.03 8.39 5.51
N VAL A 219 -7.43 9.49 6.14
CA VAL A 219 -8.83 9.83 6.32
C VAL A 219 -9.38 10.39 5.00
N THR A 220 -10.04 9.51 4.20
CA THR A 220 -10.55 9.84 2.86
C THR A 220 -11.89 9.16 2.59
N GLY A 221 -12.83 9.90 2.00
CA GLY A 221 -14.17 9.39 1.73
C GLY A 221 -14.27 8.39 0.59
N ARG A 222 -13.43 8.52 -0.42
CA ARG A 222 -13.50 7.70 -1.63
C ARG A 222 -12.99 6.28 -1.43
N THR A 223 -11.85 6.11 -0.75
CA THR A 223 -11.18 4.82 -0.63
C THR A 223 -11.34 4.19 0.74
N LYS A 224 -11.07 4.92 1.82
CA LYS A 224 -11.07 4.38 3.18
C LYS A 224 -12.42 4.40 3.89
N ARG A 225 -13.34 5.28 3.46
CA ARG A 225 -14.76 5.32 3.85
C ARG A 225 -15.03 5.26 5.36
N GLN A 226 -14.22 5.93 6.19
CA GLN A 226 -14.37 5.92 7.66
C GLN A 226 -15.77 6.34 8.12
N HIS A 227 -16.52 7.11 7.33
CA HIS A 227 -17.90 7.47 7.63
C HIS A 227 -18.79 6.23 7.81
N LEU A 228 -18.59 5.15 7.03
CA LEU A 228 -19.36 3.92 7.16
C LEU A 228 -19.09 3.20 8.49
N LEU A 229 -17.85 3.25 9.00
CA LEU A 229 -17.54 2.74 10.33
C LEU A 229 -18.21 3.59 11.42
N VAL A 230 -18.18 4.93 11.29
CA VAL A 230 -18.85 5.82 12.25
C VAL A 230 -20.34 5.59 12.25
N GLU A 231 -20.96 5.46 11.09
CA GLU A 231 -22.40 5.15 10.95
C GLU A 231 -22.73 3.78 11.54
N ALA A 232 -21.92 2.75 11.27
CA ALA A 232 -22.10 1.41 11.84
C ALA A 232 -22.00 1.42 13.36
N TYR A 233 -20.97 2.08 13.90
CA TYR A 233 -20.80 2.21 15.34
C TYR A 233 -21.94 2.99 15.99
N GLY A 234 -22.47 4.01 15.32
CA GLY A 234 -23.62 4.78 15.79
C GLY A 234 -24.88 3.93 16.04
N LEU A 235 -25.06 2.85 15.27
CA LEU A 235 -26.14 1.88 15.48
C LEU A 235 -25.95 1.04 16.76
N LEU A 236 -24.73 0.95 17.29
CA LEU A 236 -24.32 0.10 18.40
C LEU A 236 -24.04 0.85 19.69
N ALA A 237 -23.72 2.13 19.59
CA ALA A 237 -23.13 2.91 20.68
C ALA A 237 -23.99 2.94 21.96
N LYS A 238 -25.30 2.83 21.87
CA LYS A 238 -26.20 2.80 23.04
C LYS A 238 -26.11 1.47 23.80
N ASP A 239 -25.97 0.37 23.05
CA ASP A 239 -25.94 -0.99 23.61
C ASP A 239 -24.56 -1.30 24.21
N PHE A 240 -23.51 -0.61 23.74
CA PHE A 240 -22.11 -0.85 24.12
C PHE A 240 -21.45 0.43 24.68
N PRO A 241 -21.81 0.85 25.91
CA PRO A 241 -21.31 2.09 26.50
C PRO A 241 -19.82 2.09 26.83
N ASP A 242 -19.20 0.95 26.92
CA ASP A 242 -17.77 0.72 27.21
C ASP A 242 -16.89 0.58 25.96
N TRP A 243 -17.42 0.89 24.77
CA TRP A 243 -16.66 0.84 23.52
C TRP A 243 -16.40 2.25 22.93
N GLN A 244 -15.30 2.38 22.19
CA GLN A 244 -14.92 3.58 21.45
C GLN A 244 -14.34 3.22 20.06
N VAL A 245 -14.24 4.21 19.19
CA VAL A 245 -13.60 4.10 17.87
C VAL A 245 -12.43 5.05 17.77
N ASN A 246 -11.24 4.52 17.42
CA ASN A 246 -10.05 5.30 17.13
C ASN A 246 -9.74 5.27 15.64
N LEU A 247 -9.73 6.44 14.99
CA LEU A 247 -9.40 6.64 13.58
C LEU A 247 -7.98 7.23 13.48
N TRP A 248 -7.03 6.41 13.07
CA TRP A 248 -5.63 6.80 12.89
C TRP A 248 -5.32 7.06 11.42
N GLY A 249 -4.62 8.13 11.14
CA GLY A 249 -4.14 8.47 9.81
C GLY A 249 -4.11 9.95 9.52
N ASP A 250 -3.51 10.26 8.38
CA ASP A 250 -3.40 11.64 7.91
C ASP A 250 -4.77 12.24 7.58
N THR A 251 -4.97 13.49 7.97
CA THR A 251 -6.22 14.26 7.85
C THR A 251 -6.09 15.45 6.89
N TYR A 252 -5.27 15.36 5.86
CA TYR A 252 -5.07 16.47 4.94
C TYR A 252 -6.27 16.73 4.01
N ASP A 253 -7.15 15.76 3.78
CA ASP A 253 -8.46 15.96 3.12
C ASP A 253 -9.42 16.67 4.07
N LYS A 254 -9.25 17.99 4.19
CA LYS A 254 -10.02 18.82 5.14
C LYS A 254 -11.52 18.79 4.88
N THR A 255 -11.92 18.66 3.62
CA THR A 255 -13.34 18.60 3.24
C THR A 255 -13.99 17.34 3.80
N TYR A 256 -13.35 16.18 3.59
CA TYR A 256 -13.86 14.93 4.12
C TYR A 256 -13.81 14.88 5.65
N VAL A 257 -12.72 15.37 6.26
CA VAL A 257 -12.62 15.46 7.73
C VAL A 257 -13.74 16.30 8.32
N THR A 258 -14.12 17.40 7.68
CA THR A 258 -15.25 18.23 8.12
C THR A 258 -16.57 17.47 8.01
N THR A 259 -16.80 16.77 6.90
CA THR A 259 -17.97 15.90 6.72
C THR A 259 -18.03 14.81 7.80
N LEU A 260 -16.91 14.13 8.05
CA LEU A 260 -16.83 13.07 9.05
C LEU A 260 -17.13 13.57 10.47
N LYS A 261 -16.57 14.73 10.86
CA LYS A 261 -16.88 15.38 12.14
C LYS A 261 -18.37 15.75 12.24
N GLY A 262 -18.97 16.19 11.14
CA GLY A 262 -20.43 16.47 11.07
C GLY A 262 -21.28 15.22 11.35
N ILE A 263 -20.89 14.05 10.79
CA ILE A 263 -21.56 12.78 11.04
C ILE A 263 -21.40 12.36 12.52
N ILE A 264 -20.18 12.44 13.07
CA ILE A 264 -19.89 12.14 14.48
C ILE A 264 -20.79 12.96 15.40
N LYS A 265 -20.86 14.28 15.18
CA LYS A 265 -21.69 15.23 15.96
C LYS A 265 -23.18 14.92 15.82
N LYS A 266 -23.66 14.68 14.59
CA LYS A 266 -25.08 14.34 14.35
C LYS A 266 -25.54 13.11 15.11
N GLN A 267 -24.63 12.17 15.37
CA GLN A 267 -24.90 10.94 16.10
C GLN A 267 -24.58 11.03 17.62
N GLY A 268 -24.08 12.17 18.10
CA GLY A 268 -23.73 12.35 19.51
C GLY A 268 -22.53 11.51 19.95
N LEU A 269 -21.56 11.29 19.05
CA LEU A 269 -20.43 10.38 19.25
C LEU A 269 -19.11 11.08 19.53
N GLU A 270 -19.11 12.39 19.82
CA GLU A 270 -17.90 13.20 19.96
C GLU A 270 -16.95 12.70 21.07
N ASN A 271 -17.50 12.08 22.11
CA ASN A 271 -16.73 11.49 23.21
C ASN A 271 -16.39 10.01 22.99
N ARG A 272 -16.74 9.44 21.86
CA ARG A 272 -16.65 7.99 21.57
C ARG A 272 -15.92 7.70 20.26
N VAL A 273 -15.81 8.64 19.35
CA VAL A 273 -15.11 8.51 18.07
C VAL A 273 -14.02 9.55 17.98
N HIS A 274 -12.76 9.11 17.90
CA HIS A 274 -11.59 9.96 18.01
C HIS A 274 -10.75 9.93 16.73
N LEU A 275 -10.53 11.10 16.12
CA LEU A 275 -9.52 11.27 15.07
C LEU A 275 -8.16 11.48 15.73
N LYS A 276 -7.29 10.49 15.67
CA LYS A 276 -6.03 10.41 16.42
C LYS A 276 -4.83 11.01 15.66
N GLY A 277 -4.98 11.31 14.36
CA GLY A 277 -3.86 11.74 13.52
C GLY A 277 -2.89 10.60 13.21
N THR A 278 -1.64 10.94 12.93
CA THR A 278 -0.59 9.96 12.60
C THR A 278 0.28 9.63 13.79
N THR A 279 0.81 8.41 13.84
CA THR A 279 1.79 7.97 14.83
C THR A 279 2.90 7.14 14.18
N LYS A 280 4.08 7.12 14.78
CA LYS A 280 5.16 6.18 14.47
C LYS A 280 5.15 4.96 15.40
N ASP A 281 4.42 5.02 16.53
CA ASP A 281 4.28 3.93 17.49
C ASP A 281 2.99 3.13 17.23
N MET A 282 3.02 2.31 16.18
CA MET A 282 1.93 1.40 15.87
C MET A 282 1.79 0.28 16.90
N ALA A 283 2.87 -0.08 17.60
CA ALA A 283 2.83 -1.11 18.63
C ALA A 283 1.87 -0.74 19.77
N SER A 284 1.90 0.51 20.23
CA SER A 284 0.95 1.01 21.23
C SER A 284 -0.48 1.02 20.72
N VAL A 285 -0.71 1.37 19.43
CA VAL A 285 -2.04 1.30 18.82
C VAL A 285 -2.60 -0.12 18.86
N TRP A 286 -1.81 -1.11 18.44
CA TRP A 286 -2.24 -2.50 18.40
C TRP A 286 -2.49 -3.10 19.80
N LYS A 287 -1.72 -2.69 20.82
CA LYS A 287 -1.94 -3.12 22.21
C LYS A 287 -3.29 -2.69 22.79
N GLU A 288 -3.83 -1.56 22.34
CA GLU A 288 -5.11 -1.00 22.78
C GLU A 288 -6.30 -1.48 21.93
N THR A 289 -6.05 -2.16 20.83
CA THR A 289 -7.08 -2.54 19.85
C THR A 289 -7.71 -3.88 20.19
N ASP A 290 -9.04 -3.94 20.20
CA ASP A 290 -9.82 -5.15 20.37
C ASP A 290 -10.42 -5.66 19.06
N ILE A 291 -10.76 -4.76 18.14
CA ILE A 291 -11.29 -5.08 16.81
C ILE A 291 -10.65 -4.13 15.80
N PHE A 292 -10.15 -4.66 14.68
CA PHE A 292 -9.72 -3.85 13.55
C PHE A 292 -10.85 -3.72 12.52
N ALA A 293 -11.30 -2.49 12.28
CA ALA A 293 -12.41 -2.21 11.36
C ALA A 293 -11.89 -1.54 10.09
N PHE A 294 -12.13 -2.18 8.93
CA PHE A 294 -11.55 -1.75 7.67
C PHE A 294 -12.61 -1.58 6.57
N PRO A 295 -13.36 -0.46 6.57
CA PRO A 295 -14.45 -0.21 5.64
C PRO A 295 -13.98 0.26 4.25
N SER A 296 -12.76 -0.07 3.86
CA SER A 296 -12.17 0.32 2.59
C SER A 296 -12.97 -0.20 1.40
N HIS A 297 -12.99 0.59 0.33
CA HIS A 297 -13.59 0.22 -0.94
C HIS A 297 -12.61 -0.52 -1.85
N HIS A 298 -11.32 -0.16 -1.76
CA HIS A 298 -10.32 -0.62 -2.71
C HIS A 298 -8.95 -0.64 -2.08
N GLU A 299 -8.25 -1.76 -2.18
CA GLU A 299 -6.90 -1.97 -1.66
C GLU A 299 -6.07 -2.82 -2.64
N GLY A 300 -4.76 -2.56 -2.66
CA GLY A 300 -3.80 -3.43 -3.33
C GLY A 300 -3.29 -4.53 -2.39
N PHE A 301 -2.76 -4.12 -1.25
CA PHE A 301 -2.39 -4.98 -0.12
C PHE A 301 -2.45 -4.12 1.15
N PRO A 302 -3.44 -4.30 2.00
CA PRO A 302 -3.70 -3.43 3.14
C PRO A 302 -2.77 -3.73 4.32
N LEU A 303 -1.56 -3.14 4.35
CA LEU A 303 -0.55 -3.37 5.39
C LEU A 303 -1.11 -3.22 6.82
N ALA A 304 -1.92 -2.19 7.09
CA ALA A 304 -2.48 -1.98 8.42
C ALA A 304 -3.43 -3.12 8.85
N LEU A 305 -4.18 -3.72 7.91
CA LEU A 305 -5.01 -4.90 8.18
C LEU A 305 -4.12 -6.10 8.53
N THR A 306 -3.12 -6.37 7.69
CA THR A 306 -2.25 -7.54 7.89
C THR A 306 -1.37 -7.40 9.15
N GLU A 307 -0.93 -6.19 9.48
CA GLU A 307 -0.23 -5.92 10.76
C GLU A 307 -1.13 -6.18 11.97
N ALA A 308 -2.38 -5.68 11.94
CA ALA A 308 -3.35 -5.91 13.02
C ALA A 308 -3.66 -7.39 13.20
N MET A 309 -3.93 -8.10 12.09
CA MET A 309 -4.16 -9.54 12.11
C MET A 309 -2.92 -10.31 12.56
N GLY A 310 -1.73 -9.90 12.16
CA GLY A 310 -0.47 -10.51 12.54
C GLY A 310 -0.14 -10.45 14.03
N VAL A 311 -0.58 -9.41 14.74
CA VAL A 311 -0.47 -9.36 16.21
C VAL A 311 -1.64 -10.03 16.93
N GLY A 312 -2.62 -10.58 16.20
CA GLY A 312 -3.74 -11.34 16.75
C GLY A 312 -4.99 -10.50 17.02
N ILE A 313 -5.30 -9.50 16.21
CA ILE A 313 -6.53 -8.71 16.28
C ILE A 313 -7.50 -9.18 15.21
N PRO A 314 -8.76 -9.58 15.56
CA PRO A 314 -9.77 -9.93 14.58
C PRO A 314 -10.20 -8.73 13.75
N ALA A 315 -10.54 -8.96 12.48
CA ALA A 315 -10.85 -7.90 11.55
C ALA A 315 -12.30 -7.94 11.04
N VAL A 316 -12.82 -6.77 10.67
CA VAL A 316 -14.08 -6.63 9.92
C VAL A 316 -13.82 -5.84 8.66
N GLY A 317 -14.19 -6.39 7.50
CA GLY A 317 -14.01 -5.75 6.19
C GLY A 317 -15.17 -6.01 5.25
N TYR A 318 -15.16 -5.36 4.07
CA TYR A 318 -16.15 -5.61 3.03
C TYR A 318 -15.71 -6.73 2.09
N ARG A 319 -16.63 -7.63 1.79
CA ARG A 319 -16.44 -8.73 0.82
C ARG A 319 -16.16 -8.21 -0.60
N SER A 320 -16.64 -7.03 -0.92
CA SER A 320 -16.44 -6.37 -2.20
C SER A 320 -15.04 -5.75 -2.36
N CYS A 321 -14.29 -5.58 -1.25
CA CYS A 321 -12.99 -4.91 -1.28
C CYS A 321 -11.90 -5.89 -1.73
N PRO A 322 -11.24 -5.64 -2.89
CA PRO A 322 -10.13 -6.46 -3.35
C PRO A 322 -9.01 -6.54 -2.29
N ALA A 323 -8.29 -7.62 -2.26
CA ALA A 323 -7.30 -8.03 -1.28
C ALA A 323 -7.85 -8.26 0.14
N VAL A 324 -8.74 -7.41 0.66
CA VAL A 324 -9.37 -7.60 1.98
C VAL A 324 -10.16 -8.92 2.03
N ASN A 325 -10.88 -9.24 0.96
CA ASN A 325 -11.67 -10.45 0.81
C ASN A 325 -10.86 -11.75 0.62
N GLU A 326 -9.55 -11.64 0.41
CA GLU A 326 -8.63 -12.78 0.35
C GLU A 326 -7.81 -12.92 1.64
N LEU A 327 -7.64 -11.82 2.40
CA LEU A 327 -6.86 -11.78 3.63
C LEU A 327 -7.69 -12.12 4.87
N ILE A 328 -8.97 -11.75 4.89
CA ILE A 328 -9.89 -12.12 5.96
C ILE A 328 -10.62 -13.41 5.59
N HIS A 329 -10.49 -14.43 6.42
CA HIS A 329 -11.25 -15.68 6.32
C HIS A 329 -12.55 -15.54 7.13
N ASP A 330 -13.65 -15.35 6.40
CA ASP A 330 -14.97 -15.03 6.99
C ASP A 330 -15.45 -16.07 8.00
N GLY A 331 -15.68 -15.64 9.24
CA GLY A 331 -16.10 -16.51 10.34
C GLY A 331 -14.97 -17.28 11.03
N GLU A 332 -13.70 -17.09 10.64
CA GLU A 332 -12.55 -17.78 11.23
C GLU A 332 -11.57 -16.81 11.93
N ASP A 333 -11.18 -15.73 11.27
CA ASP A 333 -10.24 -14.74 11.78
C ASP A 333 -10.78 -13.30 11.72
N GLY A 334 -12.00 -13.15 11.20
CA GLY A 334 -12.71 -11.90 11.05
C GLY A 334 -14.08 -12.10 10.40
N TYR A 335 -14.67 -11.01 9.96
CA TYR A 335 -15.92 -11.03 9.21
C TYR A 335 -15.82 -10.22 7.92
N LEU A 336 -16.33 -10.80 6.83
CA LEU A 336 -16.55 -10.15 5.55
C LEU A 336 -18.03 -9.85 5.36
N THR A 337 -18.38 -8.57 5.27
CA THR A 337 -19.77 -8.12 5.16
C THR A 337 -20.14 -7.65 3.75
N ALA A 338 -21.44 -7.54 3.48
CA ALA A 338 -21.92 -6.72 2.38
C ALA A 338 -21.61 -5.23 2.64
N ASP A 339 -21.60 -4.42 1.57
CA ASP A 339 -21.37 -2.99 1.68
C ASP A 339 -22.48 -2.29 2.50
N GLY A 340 -22.10 -1.25 3.23
CA GLY A 340 -23.00 -0.42 4.02
C GLY A 340 -22.79 -0.51 5.53
N ALA A 341 -23.35 0.44 6.25
CA ALA A 341 -23.17 0.56 7.69
C ALA A 341 -23.89 -0.55 8.48
N ALA A 342 -25.09 -0.95 8.08
CA ALA A 342 -25.89 -1.93 8.83
C ALA A 342 -25.26 -3.33 8.85
N PRO A 343 -24.87 -3.95 7.71
CA PRO A 343 -24.18 -5.25 7.73
C PRO A 343 -22.84 -5.19 8.49
N PHE A 344 -22.14 -4.05 8.41
CA PHE A 344 -20.89 -3.84 9.12
C PHE A 344 -21.12 -3.77 10.64
N ALA A 345 -22.19 -3.10 11.08
CA ALA A 345 -22.59 -3.05 12.48
C ALA A 345 -22.92 -4.44 13.05
N GLU A 346 -23.62 -5.29 12.29
CA GLU A 346 -23.93 -6.66 12.71
C GLU A 346 -22.67 -7.51 12.96
N ALA A 347 -21.67 -7.37 12.08
CA ALA A 347 -20.38 -8.05 12.25
C ALA A 347 -19.60 -7.51 13.46
N LEU A 348 -19.57 -6.18 13.65
CA LEU A 348 -18.99 -5.57 14.85
C LEU A 348 -19.67 -6.06 16.11
N ARG A 349 -21.02 -6.09 16.15
CA ARG A 349 -21.79 -6.56 17.31
C ARG A 349 -21.35 -7.96 17.76
N LYS A 350 -21.23 -8.90 16.83
CA LYS A 350 -20.80 -10.29 17.12
C LYS A 350 -19.44 -10.38 17.78
N LEU A 351 -18.53 -9.44 17.46
CA LEU A 351 -17.21 -9.37 18.09
C LEU A 351 -17.25 -8.55 19.39
N MET A 352 -18.08 -7.53 19.48
CA MET A 352 -18.20 -6.70 20.70
C MET A 352 -18.80 -7.49 21.86
N GLU A 353 -19.76 -8.35 21.61
CA GLU A 353 -20.46 -9.18 22.59
C GLU A 353 -19.60 -10.31 23.17
N ASP A 354 -18.58 -10.79 22.42
CA ASP A 354 -17.92 -12.06 22.71
C ASP A 354 -16.38 -11.92 22.74
N GLY A 355 -15.82 -11.80 23.94
CA GLY A 355 -14.38 -11.70 24.18
C GLY A 355 -13.61 -12.97 23.81
N ASP A 356 -14.21 -14.16 24.05
CA ASP A 356 -13.59 -15.43 23.71
C ASP A 356 -13.50 -15.61 22.21
N LYS A 357 -14.53 -15.20 21.48
CA LYS A 357 -14.52 -15.15 20.02
C LYS A 357 -13.44 -14.20 19.49
N ARG A 358 -13.31 -12.98 20.05
CA ARG A 358 -12.20 -12.08 19.66
C ARG A 358 -10.84 -12.73 19.85
N THR A 359 -10.67 -13.46 20.96
CA THR A 359 -9.43 -14.21 21.23
C THR A 359 -9.20 -15.32 20.23
N ALA A 360 -10.21 -16.14 19.97
CA ALA A 360 -10.13 -17.26 19.03
C ALA A 360 -9.83 -16.78 17.60
N PHE A 361 -10.55 -15.76 17.12
CA PHE A 361 -10.33 -15.16 15.80
C PHE A 361 -8.96 -14.49 15.71
N GLY A 362 -8.52 -13.79 16.75
CA GLY A 362 -7.20 -13.18 16.80
C GLY A 362 -6.07 -14.20 16.72
N ASN A 363 -6.18 -15.33 17.39
CA ASN A 363 -5.21 -16.42 17.29
C ASN A 363 -5.17 -17.00 15.87
N ARG A 364 -6.34 -17.18 15.25
CA ARG A 364 -6.42 -17.67 13.87
C ARG A 364 -5.84 -16.66 12.88
N ALA A 365 -6.15 -15.37 13.04
CA ALA A 365 -5.59 -14.28 12.24
C ALA A 365 -4.06 -14.30 12.27
N LYS A 366 -3.47 -14.45 13.46
CA LYS A 366 -2.01 -14.54 13.62
C LYS A 366 -1.39 -15.72 12.86
N GLU A 367 -2.02 -16.89 12.89
CA GLU A 367 -1.56 -18.06 12.12
C GLU A 367 -1.66 -17.80 10.60
N ASN A 368 -2.76 -17.22 10.15
CA ASN A 368 -3.01 -16.95 8.74
C ASN A 368 -2.07 -15.85 8.16
N MET A 369 -1.46 -15.03 9.02
CA MET A 369 -0.48 -14.01 8.60
C MET A 369 0.96 -14.52 8.52
N LYS A 370 1.28 -15.74 8.96
CA LYS A 370 2.64 -16.31 8.89
C LYS A 370 3.23 -16.37 7.47
N PRO A 371 2.46 -16.68 6.41
CA PRO A 371 2.99 -16.68 5.04
C PRO A 371 3.47 -15.30 4.56
N PHE A 372 3.06 -14.22 5.22
CA PHE A 372 3.45 -12.83 4.91
C PHE A 372 4.62 -12.35 5.76
N ALA A 373 5.22 -13.21 6.57
CA ALA A 373 6.37 -12.86 7.40
C ALA A 373 7.56 -12.39 6.54
N PRO A 374 8.34 -11.41 7.02
CA PRO A 374 9.45 -10.85 6.24
C PRO A 374 10.42 -11.88 5.70
N GLU A 375 10.81 -12.85 6.53
CA GLU A 375 11.74 -13.93 6.15
C GLU A 375 11.20 -14.77 4.98
N VAL A 376 9.90 -15.06 4.96
CA VAL A 376 9.27 -15.84 3.87
C VAL A 376 9.24 -15.03 2.58
N VAL A 377 8.72 -13.80 2.66
CA VAL A 377 8.51 -12.94 1.49
C VAL A 377 9.83 -12.50 0.86
N TRP A 378 10.82 -12.14 1.69
CA TRP A 378 12.12 -11.71 1.17
C TRP A 378 12.95 -12.86 0.60
N ASP A 379 12.74 -14.10 1.03
CA ASP A 379 13.33 -15.29 0.40
C ASP A 379 12.70 -15.56 -0.97
N GLU A 380 11.40 -15.34 -1.15
CA GLU A 380 10.75 -15.43 -2.45
C GLU A 380 11.28 -14.37 -3.42
N TRP A 381 11.48 -13.13 -2.95
CA TRP A 381 12.07 -12.06 -3.75
C TRP A 381 13.52 -12.37 -4.13
N ASP A 382 14.35 -12.86 -3.21
CA ASP A 382 15.75 -13.24 -3.50
C ASP A 382 15.80 -14.30 -4.60
N ARG A 383 14.97 -15.34 -4.49
CA ARG A 383 14.88 -16.41 -5.48
C ARG A 383 14.47 -15.86 -6.86
N LEU A 384 13.44 -15.00 -6.91
CA LEU A 384 12.98 -14.39 -8.16
C LEU A 384 14.05 -13.50 -8.80
N ILE A 385 14.73 -12.68 -8.00
CA ILE A 385 15.80 -11.80 -8.49
C ILE A 385 16.94 -12.62 -9.10
N ARG A 386 17.40 -13.68 -8.42
CA ARG A 386 18.45 -14.59 -8.92
C ARG A 386 18.03 -15.31 -10.19
N GLU A 387 16.82 -15.82 -10.25
CA GLU A 387 16.25 -16.44 -11.46
C GLU A 387 16.29 -15.46 -12.64
N VAL A 388 15.82 -14.24 -12.45
CA VAL A 388 15.73 -13.23 -13.51
C VAL A 388 17.10 -12.72 -13.95
N ALA A 389 18.08 -12.65 -13.03
CA ALA A 389 19.47 -12.31 -13.34
C ALA A 389 20.20 -13.39 -14.13
N GLY A 390 19.63 -14.58 -14.27
CA GLY A 390 20.33 -15.75 -14.85
C GLY A 390 21.39 -16.33 -13.93
N ALA A 391 21.34 -16.05 -12.64
CA ALA A 391 22.24 -16.55 -11.60
C ALA A 391 21.65 -17.78 -10.86
N GLY A 392 20.72 -18.49 -11.51
CA GLY A 392 20.14 -19.73 -10.98
C GLY A 392 21.10 -20.89 -11.19
N ASP A 393 21.45 -21.56 -10.09
CA ASP A 393 22.21 -22.81 -9.80
C ASP A 393 23.33 -23.25 -10.75
#